data_0f5b96d7e08ef67c53be3bf3c587f96b
#
_entry.id   0f5b96d7e08ef67c53be3bf3c587f96b
#
_cell.length_a   1.000
_cell.length_b   1.000
_cell.length_c   1.000
_cell.angle_alpha   90.00
_cell.angle_beta   90.00
_cell.angle_gamma   90.00
#
_symmetry.space_group_name_H-M   'P 1'
#
loop_
_entity.id
_entity.type
_entity.pdbx_description
1 polymer ?
#
loop_
_entity_poly.entity_id
_entity_poly.type
_entity_poly.pdbx_seq_one_letter_code
_entity_poly.pdbx_strand_id
1 'polypeptide(L)'
;MTLGIFLGMAADRMLGDPPTTIHPVALFGRAATKLEKVFYRDSKLAGAFYLTAAVVPPVVATYWLEKRYPTATMTLALFSALGGTTLERIGERMARALEARDIDQARELVPWLCSRDPQYLDEQGIIRATVESLAENTSDAATAPILWATCGASGVVLHRLVNTLDAMVGYRSPRY
;
A
#
# COMPACT_ATOMS: atom_id res chain seq x y z
N MET A 1 3.01 13.45 -18.84
CA MET A 1 3.39 13.01 -17.48
C MET A 1 2.73 13.86 -16.39
N THR A 2 2.96 15.17 -16.35
CA THR A 2 2.38 16.09 -15.32
C THR A 2 0.86 15.99 -15.18
N LEU A 3 0.12 16.01 -16.30
CA LEU A 3 -1.33 15.86 -16.29
C LEU A 3 -1.77 14.52 -15.64
N GLY A 4 -1.06 13.43 -15.93
CA GLY A 4 -1.38 12.12 -15.33
C GLY A 4 -1.19 12.10 -13.82
N ILE A 5 -0.19 12.83 -13.30
CA ILE A 5 0.03 12.99 -11.85
C ILE A 5 -1.16 13.71 -11.22
N PHE A 6 -1.56 14.86 -11.76
CA PHE A 6 -2.71 15.60 -11.26
C PHE A 6 -4.01 14.79 -11.29
N LEU A 7 -4.26 14.08 -12.38
CA LEU A 7 -5.45 13.24 -12.53
C LEU A 7 -5.45 12.07 -11.54
N GLY A 8 -4.29 11.45 -11.28
CA GLY A 8 -4.16 10.36 -10.30
C GLY A 8 -4.44 10.86 -8.88
N MET A 9 -3.86 12.00 -8.50
CA MET A 9 -4.12 12.63 -7.19
C MET A 9 -5.59 13.08 -7.05
N ALA A 10 -6.17 13.67 -8.09
CA ALA A 10 -7.57 14.07 -8.09
C ALA A 10 -8.49 12.86 -7.96
N ALA A 11 -8.18 11.75 -8.64
CA ALA A 11 -8.93 10.52 -8.54
C ALA A 11 -8.89 9.93 -7.12
N ASP A 12 -7.71 9.88 -6.46
CA ASP A 12 -7.61 9.48 -5.05
C ASP A 12 -8.48 10.40 -4.15
N ARG A 13 -8.38 11.73 -4.34
CA ARG A 13 -9.11 12.69 -3.51
C ARG A 13 -10.63 12.58 -3.67
N MET A 14 -11.12 12.29 -4.87
CA MET A 14 -12.56 12.26 -5.18
C MET A 14 -13.18 10.91 -4.89
N LEU A 15 -12.49 9.83 -5.22
CA LEU A 15 -13.02 8.45 -5.17
C LEU A 15 -12.56 7.69 -3.93
N GLY A 16 -11.36 8.00 -3.40
CA GLY A 16 -10.69 7.15 -2.43
C GLY A 16 -10.24 5.83 -3.07
N ASP A 17 -9.89 4.86 -2.24
CA ASP A 17 -9.42 3.56 -2.72
C ASP A 17 -10.51 2.77 -3.45
N PRO A 18 -10.17 2.10 -4.56
CA PRO A 18 -11.07 1.14 -5.21
C PRO A 18 -11.45 -0.01 -4.26
N PRO A 19 -12.62 -0.64 -4.46
CA PRO A 19 -12.98 -1.84 -3.72
C PRO A 19 -11.88 -2.93 -3.79
N THR A 20 -11.60 -3.59 -2.67
CA THR A 20 -10.51 -4.60 -2.56
C THR A 20 -10.62 -5.74 -3.58
N THR A 21 -11.82 -6.02 -4.09
CA THR A 21 -12.05 -7.05 -5.10
C THR A 21 -11.37 -6.74 -6.44
N ILE A 22 -11.33 -5.45 -6.82
CA ILE A 22 -10.77 -4.97 -8.09
C ILE A 22 -9.52 -4.12 -7.90
N HIS A 23 -9.13 -3.83 -6.67
CA HIS A 23 -7.96 -2.99 -6.37
C HIS A 23 -6.67 -3.64 -6.91
N PRO A 24 -5.88 -2.97 -7.77
CA PRO A 24 -4.69 -3.56 -8.39
C PRO A 24 -3.68 -4.11 -7.37
N VAL A 25 -3.48 -3.41 -6.27
CA VAL A 25 -2.58 -3.85 -5.18
C VAL A 25 -3.10 -5.12 -4.50
N ALA A 26 -4.41 -5.22 -4.26
CA ALA A 26 -4.99 -6.43 -3.67
C ALA A 26 -4.95 -7.62 -4.65
N LEU A 27 -5.13 -7.37 -5.96
CA LEU A 27 -4.95 -8.38 -7.00
C LEU A 27 -3.49 -8.87 -7.03
N PHE A 28 -2.54 -7.94 -6.98
CA PHE A 28 -1.12 -8.26 -6.89
C PHE A 28 -0.81 -9.09 -5.63
N GLY A 29 -1.29 -8.69 -4.44
CA GLY A 29 -1.08 -9.43 -3.20
C GLY A 29 -1.59 -10.87 -3.30
N ARG A 30 -2.78 -11.09 -3.90
CA ARG A 30 -3.28 -12.45 -4.15
C ARG A 30 -2.40 -13.25 -5.11
N ALA A 31 -1.88 -12.62 -6.15
CA ALA A 31 -0.95 -13.26 -7.09
C ALA A 31 0.40 -13.57 -6.40
N ALA A 32 0.94 -12.64 -5.62
CA ALA A 32 2.16 -12.80 -4.85
C ALA A 32 2.06 -13.97 -3.85
N THR A 33 0.94 -14.09 -3.13
CA THR A 33 0.70 -15.24 -2.23
C THR A 33 0.68 -16.58 -2.99
N LYS A 34 0.16 -16.62 -4.22
CA LYS A 34 0.21 -17.85 -5.03
C LYS A 34 1.63 -18.15 -5.51
N LEU A 35 2.37 -17.14 -5.94
CA LEU A 35 3.78 -17.27 -6.34
C LEU A 35 4.65 -17.73 -5.17
N GLU A 36 4.43 -17.17 -3.98
CA GLU A 36 5.15 -17.57 -2.77
C GLU A 36 5.04 -19.07 -2.54
N LYS A 37 3.84 -19.64 -2.62
CA LYS A 37 3.64 -21.10 -2.44
C LYS A 37 4.47 -21.96 -3.39
N VAL A 38 4.77 -21.44 -4.58
CA VAL A 38 5.58 -22.16 -5.60
C VAL A 38 7.07 -21.96 -5.37
N PHE A 39 7.50 -20.74 -5.05
CA PHE A 39 8.91 -20.37 -4.96
C PHE A 39 9.49 -20.48 -3.55
N TYR A 40 8.62 -20.62 -2.52
CA TYR A 40 9.09 -20.64 -1.14
C TYR A 40 10.08 -21.80 -0.89
N ARG A 41 11.28 -21.42 -0.52
CA ARG A 41 12.33 -22.27 0.06
C ARG A 41 13.09 -21.41 1.06
N ASP A 42 13.57 -21.98 2.14
CA ASP A 42 14.42 -21.30 3.11
C ASP A 42 15.81 -21.01 2.49
N SER A 43 15.84 -20.01 1.61
CA SER A 43 17.03 -19.63 0.85
C SER A 43 16.89 -18.20 0.31
N LYS A 44 17.94 -17.40 0.49
CA LYS A 44 18.02 -16.03 -0.07
C LYS A 44 17.86 -16.01 -1.60
N LEU A 45 18.35 -17.02 -2.32
CA LEU A 45 18.18 -17.12 -3.76
C LEU A 45 16.71 -17.33 -4.14
N ALA A 46 15.99 -18.20 -3.42
CA ALA A 46 14.58 -18.41 -3.67
C ALA A 46 13.76 -17.12 -3.42
N GLY A 47 14.10 -16.36 -2.36
CA GLY A 47 13.52 -15.05 -2.10
C GLY A 47 13.79 -14.04 -3.22
N ALA A 48 15.03 -13.99 -3.74
CA ALA A 48 15.38 -13.13 -4.86
C ALA A 48 14.61 -13.49 -6.14
N PHE A 49 14.47 -14.79 -6.44
CA PHE A 49 13.65 -15.27 -7.56
C PHE A 49 12.18 -14.92 -7.40
N TYR A 50 11.63 -15.13 -6.20
CA TYR A 50 10.26 -14.76 -5.88
C TYR A 50 10.01 -13.26 -6.10
N LEU A 51 10.85 -12.41 -5.53
CA LEU A 51 10.75 -10.95 -5.68
C LEU A 51 10.84 -10.54 -7.15
N THR A 52 11.81 -11.09 -7.88
CA THR A 52 12.00 -10.77 -9.30
C THR A 52 10.79 -11.21 -10.14
N ALA A 53 10.30 -12.42 -9.93
CA ALA A 53 9.15 -12.97 -10.65
C ALA A 53 7.85 -12.21 -10.34
N ALA A 54 7.69 -11.71 -9.11
CA ALA A 54 6.52 -10.93 -8.74
C ALA A 54 6.57 -9.49 -9.28
N VAL A 55 7.72 -8.82 -9.21
CA VAL A 55 7.84 -7.37 -9.45
C VAL A 55 8.18 -7.04 -10.89
N VAL A 56 9.12 -7.76 -11.53
CA VAL A 56 9.62 -7.37 -12.85
C VAL A 56 8.55 -7.39 -13.95
N PRO A 57 7.70 -8.44 -14.08
CA PRO A 57 6.73 -8.47 -15.15
C PRO A 57 5.74 -7.29 -15.14
N PRO A 58 5.08 -6.93 -14.02
CA PRO A 58 4.16 -5.79 -14.01
C PRO A 58 4.88 -4.45 -14.21
N VAL A 59 6.10 -4.27 -13.72
CA VAL A 59 6.90 -3.05 -13.95
C VAL A 59 7.25 -2.90 -15.43
N VAL A 60 7.71 -3.96 -16.09
CA VAL A 60 8.01 -3.96 -17.52
C VAL A 60 6.76 -3.70 -18.36
N ALA A 61 5.64 -4.33 -18.01
CA ALA A 61 4.37 -4.09 -18.68
C ALA A 61 3.94 -2.62 -18.55
N THR A 62 4.07 -2.04 -17.35
CA THR A 62 3.76 -0.63 -17.11
C THR A 62 4.67 0.29 -17.92
N TYR A 63 5.96 -0.01 -18.02
CA TYR A 63 6.91 0.77 -18.82
C TYR A 63 6.49 0.81 -20.30
N TRP A 64 6.07 -0.31 -20.90
CA TRP A 64 5.60 -0.35 -22.28
C TRP A 64 4.27 0.37 -22.47
N LEU A 65 3.34 0.23 -21.53
CA LEU A 65 2.07 0.95 -21.53
C LEU A 65 2.27 2.45 -21.41
N GLU A 66 3.20 2.90 -20.58
CA GLU A 66 3.54 4.32 -20.41
C GLU A 66 4.07 4.94 -21.69
N LYS A 67 4.87 4.21 -22.47
CA LYS A 67 5.32 4.69 -23.79
C LYS A 67 4.18 4.90 -24.77
N ARG A 68 3.14 4.09 -24.69
CA ARG A 68 1.99 4.16 -25.61
C ARG A 68 0.89 5.10 -25.12
N TYR A 69 0.68 5.16 -23.80
CA TYR A 69 -0.42 5.89 -23.15
C TYR A 69 0.08 6.60 -21.87
N PRO A 70 0.98 7.59 -21.99
CA PRO A 70 1.71 8.14 -20.83
C PRO A 70 0.80 8.74 -19.76
N THR A 71 -0.21 9.53 -20.15
CA THR A 71 -1.13 10.16 -19.19
C THR A 71 -2.01 9.15 -18.48
N ALA A 72 -2.64 8.24 -19.23
CA ALA A 72 -3.54 7.24 -18.66
C ALA A 72 -2.79 6.27 -17.73
N THR A 73 -1.60 5.81 -18.14
CA THR A 73 -0.78 4.89 -17.34
C THR A 73 -0.34 5.55 -16.04
N MET A 74 0.13 6.81 -16.08
CA MET A 74 0.51 7.55 -14.88
C MET A 74 -0.70 7.78 -13.96
N THR A 75 -1.86 8.17 -14.51
CA THR A 75 -3.09 8.35 -13.73
C THR A 75 -3.48 7.08 -12.98
N LEU A 76 -3.53 5.95 -13.69
CA LEU A 76 -3.90 4.67 -13.11
C LEU A 76 -2.87 4.17 -12.08
N ALA A 77 -1.58 4.31 -12.38
CA ALA A 77 -0.50 3.92 -11.47
C ALA A 77 -0.57 4.69 -10.16
N LEU A 78 -0.69 6.02 -10.22
CA LEU A 78 -0.82 6.86 -9.04
C LEU A 78 -2.13 6.60 -8.29
N PHE A 79 -3.26 6.60 -8.96
CA PHE A 79 -4.54 6.29 -8.32
C PHE A 79 -4.53 4.95 -7.58
N SER A 80 -3.86 3.94 -8.14
CA SER A 80 -3.73 2.62 -7.49
C SER A 80 -2.70 2.59 -6.37
N ALA A 81 -1.72 3.48 -6.37
CA ALA A 81 -0.64 3.52 -5.38
C ALA A 81 -0.93 4.46 -4.21
N LEU A 82 -1.71 5.51 -4.45
CA LEU A 82 -2.14 6.43 -3.41
C LEU A 82 -3.21 5.77 -2.53
N GLY A 83 -3.26 6.16 -1.29
CA GLY A 83 -4.24 5.77 -0.28
C GLY A 83 -4.45 6.89 0.73
N GLY A 84 -4.03 8.12 0.36
CA GLY A 84 -4.04 9.28 1.25
C GLY A 84 -5.43 9.64 1.74
N THR A 85 -6.41 9.61 0.86
CA THR A 85 -7.82 9.95 1.21
C THR A 85 -8.43 8.92 2.15
N THR A 86 -8.19 7.64 1.94
CA THR A 86 -8.67 6.58 2.85
C THR A 86 -7.98 6.66 4.20
N LEU A 87 -6.66 6.90 4.22
CA LEU A 87 -5.88 7.07 5.44
C LEU A 87 -6.39 8.27 6.28
N GLU A 88 -6.64 9.42 5.63
CA GLU A 88 -7.21 10.60 6.27
C GLU A 88 -8.57 10.28 6.93
N ARG A 89 -9.48 9.63 6.19
CA ARG A 89 -10.80 9.24 6.72
C ARG A 89 -10.71 8.30 7.92
N ILE A 90 -9.79 7.35 7.90
CA ILE A 90 -9.59 6.42 9.02
C ILE A 90 -8.99 7.18 10.21
N GLY A 91 -8.00 8.04 9.99
CA GLY A 91 -7.42 8.89 11.02
C GLY A 91 -8.45 9.79 11.71
N GLU A 92 -9.33 10.44 10.94
CA GLU A 92 -10.43 11.25 11.49
C GLU A 92 -11.43 10.43 12.30
N ARG A 93 -11.78 9.21 11.83
CA ARG A 93 -12.67 8.33 12.60
C ARG A 93 -12.03 7.89 13.91
N MET A 94 -10.75 7.56 13.89
CA MET A 94 -9.98 7.21 15.07
C MET A 94 -9.92 8.38 16.06
N ALA A 95 -9.62 9.60 15.58
CA ALA A 95 -9.58 10.79 16.42
C ALA A 95 -10.94 11.02 17.12
N ARG A 96 -12.04 10.93 16.37
CA ARG A 96 -13.40 11.06 16.94
C ARG A 96 -13.73 10.00 17.98
N ALA A 97 -13.34 8.75 17.75
CA ALA A 97 -13.56 7.68 18.72
C ALA A 97 -12.77 7.92 20.02
N LEU A 98 -11.51 8.34 19.91
CA LEU A 98 -10.65 8.63 21.06
C LEU A 98 -11.13 9.87 21.84
N GLU A 99 -11.55 10.94 21.14
CA GLU A 99 -12.14 12.15 21.77
C GLU A 99 -13.43 11.83 22.52
N ALA A 100 -14.27 10.94 21.97
CA ALA A 100 -15.49 10.47 22.61
C ALA A 100 -15.23 9.44 23.73
N ARG A 101 -13.98 9.00 23.94
CA ARG A 101 -13.59 7.89 24.82
C ARG A 101 -14.26 6.57 24.48
N ASP A 102 -14.64 6.39 23.23
CA ASP A 102 -15.17 5.14 22.71
C ASP A 102 -14.01 4.22 22.30
N ILE A 103 -13.44 3.56 23.30
CA ILE A 103 -12.28 2.70 23.14
C ILE A 103 -12.62 1.45 22.32
N ASP A 104 -13.83 0.97 22.36
CA ASP A 104 -14.27 -0.19 21.60
C ASP A 104 -14.30 0.14 20.09
N GLN A 105 -14.86 1.29 19.72
CA GLN A 105 -14.80 1.79 18.33
C GLN A 105 -13.36 2.05 17.89
N ALA A 106 -12.51 2.62 18.76
CA ALA A 106 -11.10 2.84 18.45
C ALA A 106 -10.38 1.50 18.18
N ARG A 107 -10.65 0.45 18.96
CA ARG A 107 -10.10 -0.90 18.73
C ARG A 107 -10.51 -1.49 17.39
N GLU A 108 -11.76 -1.31 16.96
CA GLU A 108 -12.23 -1.78 15.66
C GLU A 108 -11.52 -1.10 14.47
N LEU A 109 -10.96 0.10 14.69
CA LEU A 109 -10.25 0.85 13.66
C LEU A 109 -8.75 0.47 13.57
N VAL A 110 -8.13 -0.05 14.61
CA VAL A 110 -6.70 -0.43 14.63
C VAL A 110 -6.30 -1.32 13.45
N PRO A 111 -7.04 -2.38 13.09
CA PRO A 111 -6.69 -3.27 11.98
C PRO A 111 -6.67 -2.59 10.59
N TRP A 112 -7.27 -1.42 10.46
CA TRP A 112 -7.21 -0.62 9.24
C TRP A 112 -5.92 0.19 9.11
N LEU A 113 -5.19 0.34 10.22
CA LEU A 113 -3.96 1.12 10.29
C LEU A 113 -2.72 0.24 10.38
N CYS A 114 -2.76 -0.82 11.19
CA CYS A 114 -1.61 -1.70 11.43
C CYS A 114 -2.03 -3.14 11.74
N SER A 115 -1.05 -4.04 11.74
CA SER A 115 -1.21 -5.48 12.04
C SER A 115 -1.17 -5.81 13.54
N ARG A 116 -1.17 -4.82 14.43
CA ARG A 116 -1.17 -5.06 15.89
C ARG A 116 -2.53 -5.62 16.32
N ASP A 117 -2.49 -6.58 17.25
CA ASP A 117 -3.72 -7.12 17.83
C ASP A 117 -4.35 -6.09 18.78
N PRO A 118 -5.55 -5.55 18.45
CA PRO A 118 -6.17 -4.49 19.23
C PRO A 118 -6.61 -4.94 20.63
N GLN A 119 -6.77 -6.24 20.87
CA GLN A 119 -7.22 -6.78 22.18
C GLN A 119 -6.16 -6.58 23.28
N TYR A 120 -4.88 -6.52 22.90
CA TYR A 120 -3.76 -6.31 23.83
C TYR A 120 -3.35 -4.84 23.98
N LEU A 121 -4.07 -3.90 23.34
CA LEU A 121 -3.76 -2.48 23.41
C LEU A 121 -4.68 -1.79 24.43
N ASP A 122 -4.07 -1.10 25.39
CA ASP A 122 -4.76 -0.09 26.19
C ASP A 122 -4.94 1.22 25.39
N GLU A 123 -5.62 2.20 25.95
CA GLU A 123 -5.87 3.49 25.29
C GLU A 123 -4.60 4.14 24.77
N GLN A 124 -3.54 4.16 25.58
CA GLN A 124 -2.25 4.73 25.21
C GLN A 124 -1.57 3.93 24.08
N GLY A 125 -1.71 2.60 24.11
CA GLY A 125 -1.24 1.71 23.06
C GLY A 125 -1.95 1.94 21.74
N ILE A 126 -3.26 2.18 21.75
CA ILE A 126 -4.07 2.53 20.58
C ILE A 126 -3.61 3.88 20.00
N ILE A 127 -3.46 4.91 20.86
CA ILE A 127 -2.99 6.24 20.44
C ILE A 127 -1.62 6.14 19.77
N ARG A 128 -0.67 5.44 20.42
CA ARG A 128 0.68 5.26 19.89
C ARG A 128 0.65 4.53 18.53
N ALA A 129 -0.06 3.40 18.46
CA ALA A 129 -0.19 2.62 17.24
C ALA A 129 -0.79 3.46 16.10
N THR A 130 -1.78 4.29 16.41
CA THR A 130 -2.41 5.19 15.45
C THR A 130 -1.44 6.22 14.91
N VAL A 131 -0.71 6.94 15.79
CA VAL A 131 0.23 7.98 15.37
C VAL A 131 1.38 7.40 14.55
N GLU A 132 1.97 6.29 15.00
CA GLU A 132 3.05 5.59 14.27
C GLU A 132 2.58 5.16 12.89
N SER A 133 1.40 4.51 12.82
CA SER A 133 0.86 4.01 11.54
C SER A 133 0.43 5.12 10.59
N LEU A 134 -0.15 6.21 11.08
CA LEU A 134 -0.48 7.36 10.24
C LEU A 134 0.78 8.01 9.67
N ALA A 135 1.85 8.15 10.45
CA ALA A 135 3.12 8.69 9.99
C ALA A 135 3.75 7.79 8.92
N GLU A 136 3.85 6.48 9.18
CA GLU A 136 4.39 5.48 8.25
C GLU A 136 3.58 5.41 6.95
N ASN A 137 2.26 5.23 7.04
CA ASN A 137 1.40 5.11 5.86
C ASN A 137 1.31 6.41 5.06
N THR A 138 1.45 7.60 5.69
CA THR A 138 1.57 8.86 4.95
C THR A 138 2.83 8.88 4.10
N SER A 139 3.94 8.36 4.60
CA SER A 139 5.15 8.18 3.80
C SER A 139 4.89 7.23 2.63
N ASP A 140 4.37 6.05 2.92
CA ASP A 140 4.31 4.91 1.99
C ASP A 140 3.18 5.01 0.95
N ALA A 141 2.03 5.55 1.35
CA ALA A 141 0.84 5.60 0.51
C ALA A 141 0.50 7.01 -0.01
N ALA A 142 1.26 8.03 0.33
CA ALA A 142 1.06 9.38 -0.22
C ALA A 142 2.36 9.97 -0.74
N THR A 143 3.38 10.16 0.10
CA THR A 143 4.61 10.88 -0.26
C THR A 143 5.47 10.09 -1.24
N ALA A 144 5.77 8.83 -0.93
CA ALA A 144 6.66 8.03 -1.75
C ALA A 144 6.11 7.76 -3.16
N PRO A 145 4.83 7.41 -3.39
CA PRO A 145 4.29 7.28 -4.74
C PRO A 145 4.45 8.54 -5.60
N ILE A 146 4.26 9.73 -5.00
CA ILE A 146 4.44 11.02 -5.70
C ILE A 146 5.91 11.24 -6.06
N LEU A 147 6.84 10.94 -5.16
CA LEU A 147 8.27 11.03 -5.43
C LEU A 147 8.69 10.05 -6.53
N TRP A 148 8.23 8.80 -6.47
CA TRP A 148 8.53 7.80 -7.50
C TRP A 148 7.89 8.09 -8.85
N ALA A 149 6.86 8.95 -8.90
CA ALA A 149 6.30 9.42 -10.17
C ALA A 149 7.32 10.24 -11.00
N THR A 150 8.37 10.78 -10.39
CA THR A 150 9.49 11.41 -11.11
C THR A 150 10.28 10.40 -11.97
N CYS A 151 10.23 9.11 -11.61
CA CYS A 151 10.80 8.00 -12.36
C CYS A 151 9.81 7.36 -13.35
N GLY A 152 8.67 8.01 -13.60
CA GLY A 152 7.60 7.50 -14.45
C GLY A 152 6.59 6.61 -13.73
N ALA A 153 5.55 6.17 -14.46
CA ALA A 153 4.53 5.27 -13.92
C ALA A 153 5.10 3.91 -13.50
N SER A 154 6.11 3.43 -14.21
CA SER A 154 6.84 2.20 -13.84
C SER A 154 7.57 2.34 -12.49
N GLY A 155 8.07 3.53 -12.16
CA GLY A 155 8.64 3.84 -10.85
C GLY A 155 7.59 3.77 -9.74
N VAL A 156 6.42 4.37 -9.95
CA VAL A 156 5.29 4.30 -9.01
C VAL A 156 4.88 2.85 -8.74
N VAL A 157 4.71 2.06 -9.80
CA VAL A 157 4.34 0.65 -9.69
C VAL A 157 5.44 -0.14 -8.96
N LEU A 158 6.71 0.04 -9.32
CA LEU A 158 7.83 -0.60 -8.64
C LEU A 158 7.79 -0.36 -7.13
N HIS A 159 7.72 0.91 -6.72
CA HIS A 159 7.61 1.27 -5.31
C HIS A 159 6.44 0.56 -4.63
N ARG A 160 5.24 0.66 -5.22
CA ARG A 160 4.02 0.10 -4.60
C ARG A 160 4.07 -1.42 -4.47
N LEU A 161 4.61 -2.12 -5.45
CA LEU A 161 4.74 -3.58 -5.41
C LEU A 161 5.77 -4.03 -4.37
N VAL A 162 6.93 -3.35 -4.28
CA VAL A 162 7.95 -3.65 -3.27
C VAL A 162 7.42 -3.39 -1.86
N ASN A 163 6.79 -2.25 -1.62
CA ASN A 163 6.16 -1.92 -0.35
C ASN A 163 5.07 -2.94 0.04
N THR A 164 4.29 -3.42 -0.93
CA THR A 164 3.30 -4.49 -0.69
C THR A 164 3.96 -5.81 -0.30
N LEU A 165 5.06 -6.19 -0.96
CA LEU A 165 5.79 -7.42 -0.62
C LEU A 165 6.47 -7.29 0.74
N ASP A 166 6.99 -6.13 1.10
CA ASP A 166 7.56 -5.89 2.43
C ASP A 166 6.51 -6.14 3.52
N ALA A 167 5.31 -5.59 3.36
CA ALA A 167 4.19 -5.83 4.27
C ALA A 167 3.73 -7.31 4.32
N MET A 168 4.01 -8.11 3.28
CA MET A 168 3.62 -9.53 3.22
C MET A 168 4.70 -10.48 3.75
N VAL A 169 5.96 -10.25 3.41
CA VAL A 169 7.07 -11.19 3.65
C VAL A 169 8.31 -10.55 4.28
N GLY A 170 8.30 -9.23 4.57
CA GLY A 170 9.42 -8.50 5.16
C GLY A 170 9.59 -8.69 6.67
N TYR A 171 8.68 -9.39 7.33
CA TYR A 171 8.73 -9.62 8.77
C TYR A 171 9.79 -10.67 9.15
N ARG A 172 10.54 -10.38 10.21
CA ARG A 172 11.40 -11.40 10.84
C ARG A 172 10.54 -12.41 11.57
N SER A 173 10.37 -13.56 10.99
CA SER A 173 9.59 -14.68 11.53
C SER A 173 10.34 -15.99 11.32
N PRO A 174 9.95 -17.12 11.97
CA PRO A 174 10.53 -18.43 11.68
C PRO A 174 10.37 -18.88 10.22
N ARG A 175 9.49 -18.24 9.46
CA ARG A 175 9.25 -18.55 8.06
C ARG A 175 10.08 -17.70 7.09
N TYR A 176 10.39 -16.44 7.45
CA TYR A 176 11.11 -15.49 6.59
C TYR A 176 12.38 -14.97 7.25
#